data_5c055ce575a49393dde9412b1ecc8796
#
_entry.id   5c055ce575a49393dde9412b1ecc8796
#
_cell.length_a   1.000
_cell.length_b   1.000
_cell.length_c   1.000
_cell.angle_alpha   90.00
_cell.angle_beta   90.00
_cell.angle_gamma   90.00
#
_symmetry.space_group_name_H-M   'P 1'
#
loop_
_entity.id
_entity.type
_entity.pdbx_description
1 polymer ?
#
loop_
_entity_poly.entity_id
_entity_poly.type
_entity_poly.pdbx_seq_one_letter_code
_entity_poly.pdbx_strand_id
1 'polypeptide(L)'
;MSTDSNFWFLEQIGKLYGVEREIRNLNMTPEQIKERRNREDVKTIMRELYEKAQDLWDNPEEYHYSELMKKALKYMLNGWDGLQKYIEDGNYDIDNSLSERSIRPFTVGRSACKGFTSEEGVMTAARFYTLVETCKLNCESPRDYFVKVLEDLTNDYGDYEKLTPDRINEI
;
A
#
# COMPACT_ATOMS: atom_id res chain seq x y z
N MET A 1 16.90 -27.17 9.29
CA MET A 1 15.88 -26.64 10.25
C MET A 1 15.46 -25.19 9.96
N SER A 2 16.32 -24.23 9.53
CA SER A 2 15.89 -22.84 9.23
C SER A 2 14.95 -22.70 8.02
N THR A 3 14.94 -23.64 7.10
CA THR A 3 14.11 -23.62 5.90
C THR A 3 12.62 -23.83 6.23
N ASP A 4 12.31 -24.69 7.19
CA ASP A 4 10.91 -25.03 7.55
C ASP A 4 10.17 -23.84 8.17
N SER A 5 10.84 -23.05 9.02
CA SER A 5 10.21 -21.89 9.65
C SER A 5 9.91 -20.78 8.63
N ASN A 6 10.81 -20.56 7.66
CA ASN A 6 10.58 -19.57 6.59
C ASN A 6 9.38 -19.97 5.73
N PHE A 7 9.28 -21.24 5.33
CA PHE A 7 8.14 -21.74 4.56
C PHE A 7 6.84 -21.63 5.33
N TRP A 8 6.86 -21.90 6.62
CA TRP A 8 5.68 -21.80 7.47
C TRP A 8 5.13 -20.34 7.50
N PHE A 9 6.00 -19.33 7.70
CA PHE A 9 5.57 -17.92 7.65
C PHE A 9 4.99 -17.55 6.29
N LEU A 10 5.66 -17.95 5.20
CA LEU A 10 5.16 -17.70 3.85
C LEU A 10 3.80 -18.36 3.60
N GLU A 11 3.59 -19.55 4.12
CA GLU A 11 2.31 -20.25 4.01
C GLU A 11 1.20 -19.50 4.76
N GLN A 12 1.44 -19.10 6.03
CA GLN A 12 0.44 -18.37 6.81
C GLN A 12 0.12 -17.01 6.18
N ILE A 13 1.12 -16.25 5.76
CA ILE A 13 0.93 -15.00 5.03
C ILE A 13 0.16 -15.26 3.73
N GLY A 14 0.49 -16.32 3.00
CA GLY A 14 -0.22 -16.74 1.79
C GLY A 14 -1.72 -17.01 2.03
N LYS A 15 -2.10 -17.56 3.18
CA LYS A 15 -3.50 -17.74 3.58
C LYS A 15 -4.22 -16.40 3.76
N LEU A 16 -3.57 -15.41 4.39
CA LEU A 16 -4.14 -14.05 4.51
C LEU A 16 -4.37 -13.41 3.14
N TYR A 17 -3.41 -13.50 2.21
CA TYR A 17 -3.60 -13.05 0.84
C TYR A 17 -4.67 -13.84 0.07
N GLY A 18 -4.90 -15.10 0.44
CA GLY A 18 -6.02 -15.90 -0.04
C GLY A 18 -7.37 -15.30 0.33
N VAL A 19 -7.52 -14.86 1.58
CA VAL A 19 -8.72 -14.14 2.07
C VAL A 19 -8.91 -12.82 1.32
N GLU A 20 -7.86 -12.04 1.12
CA GLU A 20 -7.92 -10.79 0.36
C GLU A 20 -8.33 -10.99 -1.11
N ARG A 21 -7.92 -12.11 -1.70
CA ARG A 21 -8.36 -12.49 -3.06
C ARG A 21 -9.84 -12.86 -3.10
N GLU A 22 -10.33 -13.58 -2.09
CA GLU A 22 -11.76 -13.88 -1.92
C GLU A 22 -12.58 -12.59 -1.82
N ILE A 23 -12.17 -11.66 -0.95
CA ILE A 23 -12.79 -10.35 -0.74
C ILE A 23 -12.92 -9.59 -2.06
N ARG A 24 -11.84 -9.52 -2.84
CA ARG A 24 -11.81 -8.82 -4.14
C ARG A 24 -12.73 -9.49 -5.16
N ASN A 25 -12.71 -10.81 -5.25
CA ASN A 25 -13.54 -11.56 -6.20
C ASN A 25 -15.05 -11.39 -5.93
N LEU A 26 -15.42 -11.19 -4.67
CA LEU A 26 -16.80 -10.99 -4.25
C LEU A 26 -17.24 -9.52 -4.24
N ASN A 27 -16.34 -8.59 -4.57
CA ASN A 27 -16.59 -7.14 -4.55
C ASN A 27 -17.26 -6.68 -3.23
N MET A 28 -16.72 -7.11 -2.10
CA MET A 28 -17.27 -6.82 -0.77
C MET A 28 -17.19 -5.32 -0.44
N THR A 29 -18.20 -4.80 0.28
CA THR A 29 -18.15 -3.45 0.86
C THR A 29 -17.13 -3.37 2.00
N PRO A 30 -16.66 -2.16 2.39
CA PRO A 30 -15.71 -2.01 3.51
C PRO A 30 -16.19 -2.66 4.81
N GLU A 31 -17.49 -2.61 5.10
CA GLU A 31 -18.08 -3.25 6.28
C GLU A 31 -18.00 -4.77 6.19
N GLN A 32 -18.31 -5.33 5.02
CA GLN A 32 -18.20 -6.78 4.77
C GLN A 32 -16.75 -7.25 4.81
N ILE A 33 -15.81 -6.44 4.29
CA ILE A 33 -14.37 -6.69 4.37
C ILE A 33 -13.92 -6.77 5.82
N LYS A 34 -14.28 -5.76 6.62
CA LYS A 34 -13.98 -5.74 8.05
C LYS A 34 -14.56 -6.97 8.76
N GLU A 35 -15.79 -7.35 8.48
CA GLU A 35 -16.42 -8.54 9.06
C GLU A 35 -15.68 -9.81 8.64
N ARG A 36 -15.33 -9.97 7.35
CA ARG A 36 -14.59 -11.14 6.82
C ARG A 36 -13.22 -11.29 7.47
N ARG A 37 -12.48 -10.19 7.61
CA ARG A 37 -11.16 -10.16 8.25
C ARG A 37 -11.22 -10.46 9.76
N ASN A 38 -12.35 -10.19 10.41
CA ASN A 38 -12.56 -10.44 11.84
C ASN A 38 -13.07 -11.84 12.15
N ARG A 39 -13.20 -12.73 11.18
CA ARG A 39 -13.56 -14.14 11.42
C ARG A 39 -12.41 -14.89 12.10
N GLU A 40 -12.79 -15.99 12.78
CA GLU A 40 -11.86 -16.75 13.61
C GLU A 40 -10.69 -17.35 12.82
N ASP A 41 -10.89 -17.70 11.56
CA ASP A 41 -9.82 -18.21 10.68
C ASP A 41 -8.68 -17.20 10.50
N VAL A 42 -9.00 -15.94 10.23
CA VAL A 42 -7.99 -14.86 10.09
C VAL A 42 -7.35 -14.53 11.44
N LYS A 43 -8.16 -14.41 12.50
CA LYS A 43 -7.65 -14.13 13.86
C LYS A 43 -6.70 -15.22 14.34
N THR A 44 -7.00 -16.47 14.06
CA THR A 44 -6.13 -17.60 14.41
C THR A 44 -4.79 -17.50 13.67
N ILE A 45 -4.80 -17.25 12.36
CA ILE A 45 -3.56 -17.07 11.59
C ILE A 45 -2.73 -15.92 12.15
N MET A 46 -3.34 -14.78 12.44
CA MET A 46 -2.64 -13.62 13.00
C MET A 46 -2.03 -13.93 14.36
N ARG A 47 -2.77 -14.61 15.25
CA ARG A 47 -2.26 -15.03 16.56
C ARG A 47 -1.08 -15.99 16.42
N GLU A 48 -1.22 -17.03 15.59
CA GLU A 48 -0.16 -18.01 15.36
C GLU A 48 1.11 -17.38 14.78
N LEU A 49 0.97 -16.40 13.86
CA LEU A 49 2.09 -15.65 13.32
C LEU A 49 2.84 -14.89 14.41
N TYR A 50 2.12 -14.22 15.30
CA TYR A 50 2.73 -13.48 16.41
C TYR A 50 3.41 -14.41 17.42
N GLU A 51 2.70 -15.44 17.88
CA GLU A 51 3.20 -16.40 18.85
C GLU A 51 4.47 -17.11 18.35
N LYS A 52 4.48 -17.52 17.07
CA LYS A 52 5.64 -18.14 16.45
C LYS A 52 6.81 -17.17 16.29
N ALA A 53 6.53 -15.92 15.92
CA ALA A 53 7.58 -14.90 15.82
C ALA A 53 8.20 -14.60 17.20
N GLN A 54 7.36 -14.52 18.23
CA GLN A 54 7.80 -14.30 19.61
C GLN A 54 8.63 -15.48 20.13
N ASP A 55 8.18 -16.71 19.93
CA ASP A 55 8.88 -17.92 20.31
C ASP A 55 10.29 -18.00 19.68
N LEU A 56 10.37 -17.75 18.38
CA LEU A 56 11.66 -17.69 17.67
C LEU A 56 12.57 -16.57 18.19
N TRP A 57 12.00 -15.41 18.51
CA TRP A 57 12.76 -14.27 19.02
C TRP A 57 13.32 -14.53 20.42
N ASP A 58 12.54 -15.15 21.28
CA ASP A 58 12.91 -15.40 22.69
C ASP A 58 13.86 -16.59 22.83
N ASN A 59 13.89 -17.52 21.87
CA ASN A 59 14.70 -18.73 21.91
C ASN A 59 15.70 -18.86 20.75
N PRO A 60 16.58 -17.87 20.51
CA PRO A 60 17.47 -17.83 19.34
C PRO A 60 18.50 -18.98 19.33
N GLU A 61 18.88 -19.47 20.49
CA GLU A 61 19.85 -20.58 20.67
C GLU A 61 19.27 -21.91 20.19
N GLU A 62 17.95 -22.10 20.32
CA GLU A 62 17.26 -23.32 19.92
C GLU A 62 17.07 -23.41 18.40
N TYR A 63 16.73 -22.28 17.74
CA TYR A 63 16.29 -22.27 16.36
C TYR A 63 17.38 -21.99 15.31
N HIS A 64 18.54 -21.49 15.68
CA HIS A 64 19.71 -21.27 14.79
C HIS A 64 19.35 -20.63 13.44
N TYR A 65 18.61 -19.52 13.43
CA TYR A 65 18.19 -18.84 12.21
C TYR A 65 19.19 -17.78 11.73
N SER A 66 19.06 -17.37 10.46
CA SER A 66 19.95 -16.40 9.83
C SER A 66 19.77 -14.96 10.35
N GLU A 67 20.77 -14.11 10.16
CA GLU A 67 20.66 -12.66 10.46
C GLU A 67 19.52 -11.97 9.69
N LEU A 68 19.16 -12.46 8.49
CA LEU A 68 18.01 -11.95 7.75
C LEU A 68 16.70 -12.28 8.47
N MET A 69 16.58 -13.51 8.97
CA MET A 69 15.40 -13.91 9.75
C MET A 69 15.28 -13.10 11.03
N LYS A 70 16.38 -12.85 11.72
CA LYS A 70 16.42 -12.00 12.91
C LYS A 70 15.92 -10.59 12.65
N LYS A 71 16.34 -9.99 11.52
CA LYS A 71 15.84 -8.68 11.10
C LYS A 71 14.34 -8.71 10.78
N ALA A 72 13.87 -9.74 10.11
CA ALA A 72 12.46 -9.91 9.78
C ALA A 72 11.59 -10.07 11.03
N LEU A 73 12.00 -10.92 12.00
CA LEU A 73 11.31 -11.09 13.27
C LEU A 73 11.24 -9.78 14.06
N LYS A 74 12.36 -9.05 14.14
CA LYS A 74 12.41 -7.74 14.80
C LYS A 74 11.46 -6.74 14.14
N TYR A 75 11.44 -6.70 12.82
CA TYR A 75 10.54 -5.81 12.06
C TYR A 75 9.07 -6.16 12.33
N MET A 76 8.73 -7.45 12.24
CA MET A 76 7.38 -7.95 12.47
C MET A 76 6.88 -7.67 13.89
N LEU A 77 7.68 -8.00 14.92
CA LEU A 77 7.31 -7.80 16.32
C LEU A 77 7.18 -6.32 16.68
N ASN A 78 8.12 -5.47 16.23
CA ASN A 78 8.07 -4.03 16.49
C ASN A 78 6.90 -3.33 15.75
N GLY A 79 6.50 -3.83 14.59
CA GLY A 79 5.41 -3.27 13.78
C GLY A 79 4.07 -3.95 14.00
N TRP A 80 3.95 -4.87 14.94
CA TRP A 80 2.77 -5.75 15.06
C TRP A 80 1.45 -5.00 15.20
N ASP A 81 1.39 -3.99 16.06
CA ASP A 81 0.20 -3.15 16.24
C ASP A 81 -0.22 -2.45 14.94
N GLY A 82 0.76 -2.02 14.15
CA GLY A 82 0.52 -1.46 12.82
C GLY A 82 0.01 -2.50 11.82
N LEU A 83 0.59 -3.71 11.86
CA LEU A 83 0.20 -4.81 10.97
C LEU A 83 -1.22 -5.33 11.23
N GLN A 84 -1.77 -5.12 12.42
CA GLN A 84 -3.14 -5.51 12.74
C GLN A 84 -4.20 -4.50 12.25
N LYS A 85 -3.83 -3.26 11.98
CA LYS A 85 -4.80 -2.18 11.66
C LYS A 85 -5.64 -2.46 10.42
N TYR A 86 -5.14 -3.21 9.45
CA TYR A 86 -5.90 -3.55 8.25
C TYR A 86 -7.16 -4.40 8.56
N ILE A 87 -7.18 -5.10 9.71
CA ILE A 87 -8.36 -5.88 10.17
C ILE A 87 -9.43 -4.97 10.74
N GLU A 88 -9.03 -3.82 11.29
CA GLU A 88 -9.92 -2.90 11.98
C GLU A 88 -10.78 -2.06 11.02
N ASP A 89 -10.30 -1.84 9.79
CA ASP A 89 -10.98 -1.02 8.79
C ASP A 89 -10.90 -1.67 7.40
N GLY A 90 -12.06 -1.87 6.77
CA GLY A 90 -12.16 -2.46 5.44
C GLY A 90 -11.62 -1.57 4.30
N ASN A 91 -11.36 -0.28 4.56
CA ASN A 91 -10.73 0.61 3.59
C ASN A 91 -9.20 0.48 3.53
N TYR A 92 -8.58 -0.18 4.51
CA TYR A 92 -7.13 -0.40 4.49
C TYR A 92 -6.76 -1.65 3.70
N ASP A 93 -5.76 -1.53 2.84
CA ASP A 93 -5.16 -2.68 2.18
C ASP A 93 -4.26 -3.47 3.14
N ILE A 94 -4.11 -4.78 2.90
CA ILE A 94 -3.19 -5.65 3.65
C ILE A 94 -1.72 -5.26 3.44
N ASP A 95 -1.43 -4.59 2.32
CA ASP A 95 -0.08 -4.16 1.96
C ASP A 95 -0.06 -2.74 1.38
N ASN A 96 1.13 -2.20 1.22
CA ASN A 96 1.38 -0.85 0.68
C ASN A 96 1.68 -0.85 -0.83
N SER A 97 1.37 -1.92 -1.54
CA SER A 97 1.73 -2.10 -2.95
C SER A 97 1.16 -1.02 -3.87
N LEU A 98 -0.03 -0.50 -3.55
CA LEU A 98 -0.65 0.58 -4.32
C LEU A 98 0.16 1.87 -4.20
N SER A 99 0.50 2.27 -2.98
CA SER A 99 1.32 3.46 -2.71
C SER A 99 2.72 3.34 -3.32
N GLU A 100 3.35 2.17 -3.20
CA GLU A 100 4.67 1.91 -3.79
C GLU A 100 4.63 2.00 -5.31
N ARG A 101 3.61 1.46 -5.97
CA ARG A 101 3.43 1.59 -7.43
C ARG A 101 3.21 3.04 -7.85
N SER A 102 2.44 3.81 -7.10
CA SER A 102 2.17 5.22 -7.39
C SER A 102 3.41 6.10 -7.26
N ILE A 103 4.33 5.78 -6.32
CA ILE A 103 5.60 6.51 -6.15
C ILE A 103 6.67 6.07 -7.18
N ARG A 104 6.59 4.84 -7.68
CA ARG A 104 7.60 4.28 -8.59
C ARG A 104 7.90 5.13 -9.84
N PRO A 105 6.92 5.68 -10.57
CA PRO A 105 7.18 6.55 -11.71
C PRO A 105 8.01 7.78 -11.33
N PHE A 106 7.75 8.38 -10.16
CA PHE A 106 8.53 9.49 -9.65
C PHE A 106 9.99 9.12 -9.36
N THR A 107 10.25 7.98 -8.71
CA THR A 107 11.61 7.53 -8.39
C THR A 107 12.40 7.17 -9.65
N VAL A 108 11.77 6.54 -10.64
CA VAL A 108 12.38 6.20 -11.94
C VAL A 108 12.61 7.47 -12.76
N GLY A 109 11.62 8.36 -12.84
CA GLY A 109 11.71 9.63 -13.55
C GLY A 109 12.81 10.54 -12.99
N ARG A 110 12.96 10.61 -11.67
CA ARG A 110 14.04 11.33 -11.00
C ARG A 110 15.42 10.85 -11.45
N SER A 111 15.59 9.54 -11.59
CA SER A 111 16.84 8.94 -12.07
C SER A 111 17.11 9.26 -13.54
N ALA A 112 16.07 9.27 -14.38
CA ALA A 112 16.17 9.53 -15.82
C ALA A 112 16.41 11.02 -16.14
N CYS A 113 15.82 11.93 -15.37
CA CYS A 113 15.91 13.39 -15.60
C CYS A 113 17.20 14.05 -15.03
N LYS A 114 18.20 13.28 -14.61
CA LYS A 114 19.52 13.77 -14.09
C LYS A 114 19.43 14.98 -13.16
N GLY A 115 18.40 15.02 -12.33
CA GLY A 115 18.32 15.91 -11.19
C GLY A 115 17.55 17.19 -11.43
N PHE A 116 16.67 17.44 -10.51
CA PHE A 116 16.14 18.78 -10.28
C PHE A 116 17.23 19.58 -9.56
N THR A 117 17.61 20.71 -10.12
CA THR A 117 18.72 21.52 -9.60
C THR A 117 18.30 22.47 -8.47
N SER A 118 17.00 22.57 -8.20
CA SER A 118 16.46 23.42 -7.14
C SER A 118 15.34 22.68 -6.35
N GLU A 119 15.13 23.09 -5.11
CA GLU A 119 14.04 22.59 -4.27
C GLU A 119 12.67 22.88 -4.88
N GLU A 120 12.49 24.06 -5.48
CA GLU A 120 11.26 24.42 -6.18
C GLU A 120 10.98 23.51 -7.38
N GLY A 121 12.01 23.14 -8.14
CA GLY A 121 11.90 22.19 -9.25
C GLY A 121 11.46 20.79 -8.76
N VAL A 122 12.01 20.33 -7.63
CA VAL A 122 11.58 19.06 -7.00
C VAL A 122 10.12 19.11 -6.59
N MET A 123 9.69 20.18 -5.93
CA MET A 123 8.29 20.34 -5.48
C MET A 123 7.33 20.45 -6.66
N THR A 124 7.69 21.16 -7.71
CA THR A 124 6.88 21.26 -8.93
C THR A 124 6.72 19.91 -9.60
N ALA A 125 7.81 19.16 -9.75
CA ALA A 125 7.75 17.81 -10.31
C ALA A 125 6.89 16.87 -9.44
N ALA A 126 7.03 16.92 -8.12
CA ALA A 126 6.22 16.10 -7.22
C ALA A 126 4.72 16.39 -7.39
N ARG A 127 4.33 17.67 -7.54
CA ARG A 127 2.93 18.07 -7.81
C ARG A 127 2.43 17.49 -9.13
N PHE A 128 3.19 17.60 -10.21
CA PHE A 128 2.80 17.04 -11.50
C PHE A 128 2.68 15.51 -11.46
N TYR A 129 3.62 14.82 -10.83
CA TYR A 129 3.52 13.36 -10.65
C TYR A 129 2.29 12.97 -9.83
N THR A 130 1.97 13.72 -8.77
CA THR A 130 0.76 13.49 -7.98
C THR A 130 -0.49 13.60 -8.85
N LEU A 131 -0.63 14.66 -9.65
CA LEU A 131 -1.77 14.84 -10.54
C LEU A 131 -1.87 13.70 -11.56
N VAL A 132 -0.77 13.34 -12.22
CA VAL A 132 -0.72 12.25 -13.21
C VAL A 132 -1.13 10.91 -12.61
N GLU A 133 -0.61 10.55 -11.42
CA GLU A 133 -0.94 9.28 -10.78
C GLU A 133 -2.37 9.29 -10.24
N THR A 134 -2.88 10.43 -9.75
CA THR A 134 -4.28 10.57 -9.35
C THR A 134 -5.23 10.38 -10.54
N CYS A 135 -4.92 10.95 -11.71
CA CYS A 135 -5.69 10.68 -12.94
C CYS A 135 -5.77 9.19 -13.25
N LYS A 136 -4.62 8.49 -13.21
CA LYS A 136 -4.57 7.05 -13.48
C LYS A 136 -5.37 6.22 -12.49
N LEU A 137 -5.37 6.60 -11.20
CA LEU A 137 -6.14 5.92 -10.15
C LEU A 137 -7.65 6.10 -10.34
N ASN A 138 -8.07 7.25 -10.89
CA ASN A 138 -9.47 7.52 -11.20
C ASN A 138 -9.88 7.10 -12.64
N CYS A 139 -9.03 6.29 -13.31
CA CYS A 139 -9.24 5.85 -14.69
C CYS A 139 -9.34 6.98 -15.72
N GLU A 140 -8.76 8.15 -15.39
CA GLU A 140 -8.73 9.30 -16.29
C GLU A 140 -7.44 9.32 -17.14
N SER A 141 -7.56 9.83 -18.36
CA SER A 141 -6.39 10.12 -19.19
C SER A 141 -5.68 11.37 -18.66
N PRO A 142 -4.42 11.30 -18.19
CA PRO A 142 -3.71 12.49 -17.74
C PRO A 142 -3.63 13.60 -18.80
N ARG A 143 -3.52 13.21 -20.08
CA ARG A 143 -3.49 14.17 -21.18
C ARG A 143 -4.80 14.94 -21.29
N ASP A 144 -5.92 14.23 -21.28
CA ASP A 144 -7.24 14.85 -21.46
C ASP A 144 -7.61 15.68 -20.23
N TYR A 145 -7.25 15.24 -19.05
CA TYR A 145 -7.33 16.01 -17.80
C TYR A 145 -6.60 17.38 -17.94
N PHE A 146 -5.31 17.36 -18.34
CA PHE A 146 -4.57 18.61 -18.46
C PHE A 146 -5.11 19.52 -19.55
N VAL A 147 -5.61 18.98 -20.66
CA VAL A 147 -6.28 19.80 -21.70
C VAL A 147 -7.50 20.50 -21.11
N LYS A 148 -8.39 19.78 -20.44
CA LYS A 148 -9.59 20.33 -19.80
C LYS A 148 -9.23 21.40 -18.76
N VAL A 149 -8.30 21.12 -17.86
CA VAL A 149 -7.84 22.10 -16.85
C VAL A 149 -7.31 23.38 -17.49
N LEU A 150 -6.51 23.26 -18.57
CA LEU A 150 -5.95 24.44 -19.25
C LEU A 150 -7.04 25.24 -19.97
N GLU A 151 -8.03 24.57 -20.57
CA GLU A 151 -9.19 25.24 -21.19
C GLU A 151 -10.02 25.98 -20.13
N ASP A 152 -10.32 25.36 -18.99
CA ASP A 152 -11.09 25.97 -17.91
C ASP A 152 -10.35 27.17 -17.29
N LEU A 153 -9.04 27.05 -17.05
CA LEU A 153 -8.21 28.15 -16.55
C LEU A 153 -8.15 29.31 -17.56
N THR A 154 -8.18 29.04 -18.87
CA THR A 154 -8.17 30.07 -19.91
C THR A 154 -9.52 30.81 -19.97
N ASN A 155 -10.60 30.16 -19.58
CA ASN A 155 -11.95 30.70 -19.54
C ASN A 155 -12.33 31.36 -18.19
N ASP A 156 -11.34 31.73 -17.37
CA ASP A 156 -11.53 32.36 -16.05
C ASP A 156 -12.38 31.51 -15.06
N TYR A 157 -12.29 30.18 -15.15
CA TYR A 157 -12.96 29.32 -14.20
C TYR A 157 -12.39 29.50 -12.78
N GLY A 158 -13.24 29.93 -11.84
CA GLY A 158 -12.82 30.40 -10.52
C GLY A 158 -12.83 29.35 -9.40
N ASP A 159 -13.38 28.14 -9.65
CA ASP A 159 -13.47 27.08 -8.62
C ASP A 159 -12.34 26.04 -8.80
N TYR A 160 -11.14 26.43 -8.36
CA TYR A 160 -9.95 25.58 -8.51
C TYR A 160 -10.03 24.25 -7.75
N GLU A 161 -10.87 24.14 -6.71
CA GLU A 161 -11.04 22.91 -5.95
C GLU A 161 -11.69 21.79 -6.77
N LYS A 162 -12.48 22.16 -7.77
CA LYS A 162 -13.09 21.20 -8.70
C LYS A 162 -12.19 20.80 -9.86
N LEU A 163 -11.08 21.47 -10.07
CA LEU A 163 -10.10 21.12 -11.10
C LEU A 163 -9.17 19.96 -10.70
N THR A 164 -9.40 19.31 -9.56
CA THR A 164 -8.63 18.11 -9.16
C THR A 164 -9.08 16.87 -9.94
N PRO A 165 -8.17 15.89 -10.18
CA PRO A 165 -8.49 14.73 -11.03
C PRO A 165 -9.63 13.84 -10.53
N ASP A 166 -9.93 13.88 -9.24
CA ASP A 166 -11.02 13.15 -8.61
C ASP A 166 -12.39 13.84 -8.77
N ARG A 167 -12.40 15.14 -9.11
CA ARG A 167 -13.61 15.97 -9.19
C ARG A 167 -13.86 16.58 -10.58
N ILE A 168 -12.91 16.46 -11.49
CA ILE A 168 -12.98 17.11 -12.82
C ILE A 168 -14.21 16.70 -13.63
N ASN A 169 -14.78 15.52 -13.36
CA ASN A 169 -15.99 15.03 -14.03
C ASN A 169 -17.29 15.52 -13.37
N GLU A 170 -17.21 16.27 -12.27
CA GLU A 170 -18.37 16.91 -11.64
C GLU A 170 -18.72 18.29 -12.28
N ILE A 171 -17.86 18.75 -13.20
CA ILE A 171 -18.01 19.97 -13.99
C ILE A 171 -18.58 19.59 -15.38
#